data_2504e3a4c8e46521ead9ae068b826bf6
#
_entry.id   2504e3a4c8e46521ead9ae068b826bf6
#
_cell.length_a   1.000
_cell.length_b   1.000
_cell.length_c   1.000
_cell.angle_alpha   90.00
_cell.angle_beta   90.00
_cell.angle_gamma   90.00
#
_symmetry.space_group_name_H-M   'P 1'
#
loop_
_entity.id
_entity.type
_entity.pdbx_description
1 polymer ?
#
loop_
_entity_poly.entity_id
_entity_poly.type
_entity_poly.pdbx_seq_one_letter_code
_entity_poly.pdbx_strand_id
1 'polypeptide(L)'
;MRIAFILSYCAFAPSNGIVSQGLIWKKGLEELGHEVVLINMWDKNNWKSFDAILFYGFSVYSCDFIEVLYTVNKNIILAPILDPDYSITALKIYSHWGSCKLRLTNPFYRLRGVKDKIKTVLVRSEFEKKYMVEGFEFPEEKCKIVRLSCGITSPDSLPEKEPFCLHVSLLCDKRKNVKRLIDAAKKYNFRLVLAGKLRNQEEVN
;
A
#
# COMPACT_ATOMS: atom_id res chain seq x y z
N MET A 1 18.95 12.31 -6.97
CA MET A 1 17.72 12.41 -7.77
C MET A 1 16.69 13.19 -6.96
N ARG A 2 15.84 13.94 -7.66
CA ARG A 2 14.70 14.64 -7.05
C ARG A 2 13.40 13.88 -7.33
N ILE A 3 12.77 13.37 -6.30
CA ILE A 3 11.63 12.44 -6.39
C ILE A 3 10.37 13.12 -5.84
N ALA A 4 9.32 13.21 -6.66
CA ALA A 4 8.00 13.58 -6.18
C ALA A 4 7.34 12.36 -5.55
N PHE A 5 6.95 12.43 -4.29
CA PHE A 5 6.36 11.32 -3.56
C PHE A 5 4.91 11.62 -3.22
N ILE A 6 4.01 10.91 -3.89
CA ILE A 6 2.55 11.08 -3.75
C ILE A 6 2.03 9.95 -2.88
N LEU A 7 1.71 10.27 -1.64
CA LEU A 7 0.94 9.38 -0.77
C LEU A 7 -0.54 9.48 -1.14
N SER A 8 -1.26 8.36 -1.03
CA SER A 8 -2.70 8.39 -1.26
C SER A 8 -3.37 9.37 -0.28
N TYR A 9 -4.57 9.86 -0.63
CA TYR A 9 -5.34 10.88 0.11
C TYR A 9 -5.53 10.62 1.61
N CYS A 10 -5.14 9.45 2.11
CA CYS A 10 -5.12 9.12 3.54
C CYS A 10 -4.00 9.84 4.32
N ALA A 11 -3.20 10.70 3.71
CA ALA A 11 -2.12 11.42 4.37
C ALA A 11 -2.61 12.31 5.54
N PHE A 12 -3.86 12.73 5.51
CA PHE A 12 -4.50 13.49 6.59
C PHE A 12 -5.28 12.60 7.59
N ALA A 13 -5.41 11.31 7.31
CA ALA A 13 -6.02 10.38 8.25
C ALA A 13 -5.06 10.08 9.42
N PRO A 14 -5.58 9.69 10.59
CA PRO A 14 -4.74 9.20 11.67
C PRO A 14 -3.80 8.10 11.13
N SER A 15 -2.58 8.05 11.67
CA SER A 15 -1.48 7.19 11.22
C SER A 15 -1.97 5.79 10.78
N ASN A 16 -1.80 5.48 9.52
CA ASN A 16 -2.09 4.17 8.97
C ASN A 16 -0.79 3.54 8.42
N GLY A 17 -0.81 2.22 8.22
CA GLY A 17 0.37 1.48 7.76
C GLY A 17 0.94 1.97 6.42
N ILE A 18 0.09 2.50 5.52
CA ILE A 18 0.51 3.02 4.21
C ILE A 18 1.34 4.28 4.41
N VAL A 19 0.84 5.24 5.21
CA VAL A 19 1.56 6.50 5.50
C VAL A 19 2.87 6.21 6.22
N SER A 20 2.83 5.35 7.25
CA SER A 20 4.04 4.98 8.01
C SER A 20 5.12 4.38 7.11
N GLN A 21 4.76 3.44 6.23
CA GLN A 21 5.70 2.84 5.28
C GLN A 21 6.21 3.86 4.26
N GLY A 22 5.35 4.73 3.76
CA GLY A 22 5.75 5.79 2.85
C GLY A 22 6.78 6.74 3.47
N LEU A 23 6.59 7.12 4.74
CA LEU A 23 7.53 7.97 5.47
C LEU A 23 8.87 7.26 5.73
N ILE A 24 8.86 5.94 6.00
CA ILE A 24 10.08 5.14 6.14
C ILE A 24 10.84 5.11 4.80
N TRP A 25 10.15 4.92 3.69
CA TRP A 25 10.78 4.94 2.37
C TRP A 25 11.35 6.32 2.03
N LYS A 26 10.61 7.39 2.36
CA LYS A 26 11.12 8.76 2.21
C LYS A 26 12.44 8.93 2.94
N LYS A 27 12.46 8.59 4.24
CA LYS A 27 13.67 8.70 5.07
C LYS A 27 14.83 7.89 4.48
N GLY A 28 14.62 6.64 4.10
CA GLY A 28 15.67 5.80 3.51
C GLY A 28 16.20 6.34 2.18
N LEU A 29 15.35 6.92 1.33
CA LEU A 29 15.79 7.55 0.09
C LEU A 29 16.60 8.83 0.36
N GLU A 30 16.24 9.60 1.38
CA GLU A 30 16.99 10.79 1.80
C GLU A 30 18.35 10.42 2.39
N GLU A 31 18.45 9.35 3.17
CA GLU A 31 19.71 8.79 3.69
C GLU A 31 20.62 8.31 2.56
N LEU A 32 20.07 7.90 1.42
CA LEU A 32 20.80 7.57 0.19
C LEU A 32 21.19 8.80 -0.66
N GLY A 33 20.93 10.01 -0.17
CA GLY A 33 21.29 11.25 -0.85
C GLY A 33 20.31 11.71 -1.93
N HIS A 34 19.07 11.24 -1.91
CA HIS A 34 18.02 11.72 -2.81
C HIS A 34 17.20 12.84 -2.15
N GLU A 35 16.72 13.80 -2.93
CA GLU A 35 15.73 14.79 -2.49
C GLU A 35 14.33 14.20 -2.67
N VAL A 36 13.57 14.01 -1.58
CA VAL A 36 12.22 13.45 -1.64
C VAL A 36 11.19 14.49 -1.19
N VAL A 37 10.41 14.96 -2.14
CA VAL A 37 9.38 15.97 -1.92
C VAL A 37 8.02 15.28 -1.75
N LEU A 38 7.46 15.36 -0.54
CA LEU A 38 6.07 14.95 -0.32
C LEU A 38 5.15 15.95 -1.02
N ILE A 39 4.36 15.45 -1.94
CA ILE A 39 3.48 16.27 -2.73
C ILE A 39 2.20 16.60 -1.95
N ASN A 40 1.99 17.88 -1.74
CA ASN A 40 0.69 18.42 -1.40
C ASN A 40 -0.09 18.66 -2.69
N MET A 41 -1.25 18.04 -2.83
CA MET A 41 -2.08 18.11 -4.05
C MET A 41 -2.65 19.50 -4.33
N TRP A 42 -2.63 20.38 -3.33
CA TRP A 42 -3.12 21.77 -3.45
C TRP A 42 -2.04 22.76 -3.92
N ASP A 43 -0.77 22.33 -3.88
CA ASP A 43 0.34 23.18 -4.27
C ASP A 43 0.61 23.10 -5.78
N LYS A 44 1.06 24.23 -6.32
CA LYS A 44 1.51 24.31 -7.71
C LYS A 44 2.91 23.70 -7.82
N ASN A 45 3.01 22.53 -8.43
CA ASN A 45 4.27 21.79 -8.59
C ASN A 45 4.81 21.89 -10.01
N ASN A 46 6.14 22.04 -10.15
CA ASN A 46 6.82 21.89 -11.44
C ASN A 46 7.19 20.42 -11.69
N TRP A 47 6.27 19.68 -12.27
CA TRP A 47 6.40 18.23 -12.51
C TRP A 47 7.58 17.82 -13.40
N LYS A 48 8.06 18.73 -14.27
CA LYS A 48 9.23 18.50 -15.13
C LYS A 48 10.54 18.54 -14.35
N SER A 49 10.57 19.15 -13.18
CA SER A 49 11.78 19.23 -12.34
C SER A 49 12.07 17.98 -11.53
N PHE A 50 11.17 17.00 -11.52
CA PHE A 50 11.37 15.73 -10.84
C PHE A 50 11.95 14.69 -11.78
N ASP A 51 12.97 13.97 -11.30
CA ASP A 51 13.57 12.83 -12.00
C ASP A 51 12.61 11.63 -12.04
N ALA A 52 11.78 11.47 -11.01
CA ALA A 52 10.76 10.44 -10.92
C ALA A 52 9.56 10.91 -10.10
N ILE A 53 8.40 10.33 -10.39
CA ILE A 53 7.15 10.53 -9.65
C ILE A 53 6.73 9.17 -9.08
N LEU A 54 6.74 9.03 -7.77
CA LEU A 54 6.36 7.82 -7.07
C LEU A 54 4.97 7.96 -6.45
N PHE A 55 4.04 7.13 -6.91
CA PHE A 55 2.72 6.94 -6.30
C PHE A 55 2.77 5.81 -5.29
N TYR A 56 2.34 6.07 -4.06
CA TYR A 56 2.27 5.09 -2.99
C TYR A 56 0.81 4.79 -2.64
N GLY A 57 0.31 3.65 -3.04
CA GLY A 57 -1.10 3.30 -3.11
C GLY A 57 -1.75 3.72 -4.43
N PHE A 58 -2.93 3.18 -4.73
CA PHE A 58 -3.71 3.57 -5.91
C PHE A 58 -5.18 3.77 -5.59
N SER A 59 -5.82 4.61 -6.41
CA SER A 59 -7.25 4.89 -6.40
C SER A 59 -7.68 5.32 -7.80
N VAL A 60 -8.97 5.54 -8.02
CA VAL A 60 -9.45 6.11 -9.29
C VAL A 60 -8.75 7.45 -9.55
N TYR A 61 -8.68 8.32 -8.54
CA TYR A 61 -8.06 9.65 -8.66
C TYR A 61 -6.56 9.57 -8.98
N SER A 62 -5.82 8.63 -8.37
CA SER A 62 -4.40 8.46 -8.71
C SER A 62 -4.21 7.97 -10.14
N CYS A 63 -5.11 7.14 -10.68
CA CYS A 63 -5.06 6.72 -12.07
C CYS A 63 -5.30 7.90 -13.03
N ASP A 64 -6.29 8.75 -12.75
CA ASP A 64 -6.55 9.97 -13.54
C ASP A 64 -5.35 10.92 -13.48
N PHE A 65 -4.73 11.05 -12.32
CA PHE A 65 -3.57 11.89 -12.14
C PHE A 65 -2.33 11.34 -12.89
N ILE A 66 -2.13 10.02 -12.89
CA ILE A 66 -1.10 9.37 -13.71
C ILE A 66 -1.28 9.70 -15.18
N GLU A 67 -2.52 9.69 -15.71
CA GLU A 67 -2.79 10.04 -17.10
C GLU A 67 -2.32 11.46 -17.43
N VAL A 68 -2.64 12.41 -16.57
CA VAL A 68 -2.24 13.81 -16.75
C VAL A 68 -0.73 13.97 -16.61
N LEU A 69 -0.13 13.42 -15.56
CA LEU A 69 1.30 13.56 -15.30
C LEU A 69 2.17 12.89 -16.36
N TYR A 70 1.70 11.80 -16.95
CA TYR A 70 2.42 11.12 -18.03
C TYR A 70 2.67 12.01 -19.25
N THR A 71 1.88 13.07 -19.46
CA THR A 71 2.09 14.04 -20.54
C THR A 71 3.32 14.93 -20.31
N VAL A 72 3.73 15.12 -19.04
CA VAL A 72 4.82 16.02 -18.65
C VAL A 72 6.04 15.29 -18.08
N ASN A 73 5.85 14.11 -17.50
CA ASN A 73 6.93 13.29 -16.95
C ASN A 73 6.63 11.80 -17.18
N LYS A 74 7.54 11.11 -17.86
CA LYS A 74 7.39 9.69 -18.21
C LYS A 74 7.93 8.73 -17.14
N ASN A 75 8.64 9.22 -16.13
CA ASN A 75 9.23 8.42 -15.08
C ASN A 75 8.25 8.21 -13.92
N ILE A 76 7.12 7.59 -14.20
CA ILE A 76 6.09 7.29 -13.20
C ILE A 76 6.33 5.90 -12.62
N ILE A 77 6.41 5.84 -11.30
CA ILE A 77 6.58 4.63 -10.50
C ILE A 77 5.34 4.45 -9.63
N LEU A 78 4.84 3.23 -9.52
CA LEU A 78 3.70 2.89 -8.69
C LEU A 78 4.06 1.82 -7.67
N ALA A 79 3.81 2.08 -6.38
CA ALA A 79 3.75 1.08 -5.33
C ALA A 79 2.26 0.86 -4.99
N PRO A 80 1.59 -0.17 -5.53
CA PRO A 80 0.12 -0.27 -5.48
C PRO A 80 -0.43 -0.57 -4.09
N ILE A 81 0.33 -1.25 -3.23
CA ILE A 81 -0.09 -1.68 -1.89
C ILE A 81 -1.41 -2.45 -1.97
N LEU A 82 -1.40 -3.52 -2.74
CA LEU A 82 -2.59 -4.29 -3.06
C LEU A 82 -2.79 -5.44 -2.05
N ASP A 83 -3.88 -5.39 -1.31
CA ASP A 83 -4.36 -6.49 -0.44
C ASP A 83 -5.72 -6.96 -0.96
N PRO A 84 -5.78 -7.78 -2.03
CA PRO A 84 -7.04 -8.13 -2.64
C PRO A 84 -7.79 -9.20 -1.84
N ASP A 85 -9.08 -8.95 -1.60
CA ASP A 85 -10.02 -9.94 -1.07
C ASP A 85 -10.58 -10.85 -2.19
N TYR A 86 -10.15 -10.64 -3.44
CA TYR A 86 -10.64 -11.33 -4.63
C TYR A 86 -9.61 -12.32 -5.16
N SER A 87 -10.08 -13.40 -5.79
CA SER A 87 -9.19 -14.27 -6.58
C SER A 87 -8.62 -13.53 -7.79
N ILE A 88 -7.48 -13.99 -8.31
CA ILE A 88 -6.85 -13.40 -9.51
C ILE A 88 -7.83 -13.40 -10.69
N THR A 89 -8.60 -14.47 -10.87
CA THR A 89 -9.60 -14.58 -11.94
C THR A 89 -10.69 -13.52 -11.80
N ALA A 90 -11.25 -13.36 -10.59
CA ALA A 90 -12.25 -12.33 -10.32
C ALA A 90 -11.68 -10.93 -10.56
N LEU A 91 -10.45 -10.68 -10.11
CA LEU A 91 -9.78 -9.41 -10.31
C LEU A 91 -9.54 -9.11 -11.79
N LYS A 92 -9.14 -10.12 -12.58
CA LYS A 92 -8.99 -10.00 -14.02
C LYS A 92 -10.30 -9.60 -14.69
N ILE A 93 -11.42 -10.23 -14.32
CA ILE A 93 -12.75 -9.87 -14.82
C ILE A 93 -13.07 -8.41 -14.46
N TYR A 94 -12.91 -8.02 -13.19
CA TYR A 94 -13.19 -6.64 -12.76
C TYR A 94 -12.28 -5.61 -13.43
N SER A 95 -11.03 -5.95 -13.72
CA SER A 95 -10.10 -5.05 -14.40
C SER A 95 -10.46 -4.81 -15.88
N HIS A 96 -11.26 -5.69 -16.48
CA HIS A 96 -11.76 -5.55 -17.85
C HIS A 96 -13.17 -4.94 -17.89
N TRP A 97 -13.92 -4.98 -16.78
CA TRP A 97 -15.30 -4.54 -16.76
C TRP A 97 -15.40 -3.06 -16.42
N GLY A 98 -15.59 -2.26 -17.45
CA GLY A 98 -15.77 -0.83 -17.32
C GLY A 98 -15.91 -0.14 -18.67
N SER A 99 -16.36 1.09 -18.65
CA SER A 99 -16.44 1.98 -19.82
C SER A 99 -16.25 3.43 -19.40
N CYS A 100 -15.17 4.05 -19.83
CA CYS A 100 -14.95 5.48 -19.60
C CYS A 100 -16.03 6.34 -20.29
N LYS A 101 -16.50 5.93 -21.46
CA LYS A 101 -17.56 6.65 -22.20
C LYS A 101 -18.89 6.70 -21.43
N LEU A 102 -19.24 5.62 -20.77
CA LEU A 102 -20.46 5.51 -19.98
C LEU A 102 -20.26 5.91 -18.51
N ARG A 103 -19.07 6.33 -18.12
CA ARG A 103 -18.68 6.64 -16.73
C ARG A 103 -18.87 5.44 -15.76
N LEU A 104 -18.92 4.23 -16.29
CA LEU A 104 -19.00 2.97 -15.53
C LEU A 104 -17.58 2.47 -15.29
N THR A 105 -16.90 3.02 -14.29
CA THR A 105 -15.51 2.68 -13.98
C THR A 105 -15.35 2.22 -12.54
N ASN A 106 -14.40 1.32 -12.33
CA ASN A 106 -13.96 0.88 -11.01
C ASN A 106 -12.43 1.08 -10.88
N PRO A 107 -11.86 1.08 -9.68
CA PRO A 107 -10.42 1.29 -9.48
C PRO A 107 -9.54 0.30 -10.24
N PHE A 108 -9.95 -0.95 -10.37
CA PHE A 108 -9.19 -2.00 -11.05
C PHE A 108 -9.16 -1.78 -12.57
N TYR A 109 -10.29 -1.42 -13.15
CA TYR A 109 -10.38 -1.05 -14.56
C TYR A 109 -9.50 0.16 -14.88
N ARG A 110 -9.52 1.18 -14.02
CA ARG A 110 -8.69 2.38 -14.17
C ARG A 110 -7.20 2.07 -14.05
N LEU A 111 -6.81 1.25 -13.06
CA LEU A 111 -5.41 0.85 -12.90
C LEU A 111 -4.87 0.09 -14.12
N ARG A 112 -5.64 -0.88 -14.63
CA ARG A 112 -5.28 -1.57 -15.87
C ARG A 112 -5.17 -0.62 -17.06
N GLY A 113 -6.04 0.36 -17.15
CA GLY A 113 -6.05 1.38 -18.23
C GLY A 113 -4.80 2.26 -18.27
N VAL A 114 -4.10 2.43 -17.15
CA VAL A 114 -2.88 3.27 -17.08
C VAL A 114 -1.57 2.45 -17.07
N LYS A 115 -1.63 1.13 -17.20
CA LYS A 115 -0.47 0.24 -17.09
C LYS A 115 0.70 0.62 -18.00
N ASP A 116 0.41 1.11 -19.21
CA ASP A 116 1.45 1.49 -20.19
C ASP A 116 2.13 2.81 -19.83
N LYS A 117 1.47 3.63 -19.00
CA LYS A 117 1.98 4.92 -18.53
C LYS A 117 2.86 4.77 -17.28
N ILE A 118 2.86 3.60 -16.66
CA ILE A 118 3.68 3.29 -15.49
C ILE A 118 4.96 2.62 -15.96
N LYS A 119 6.11 3.21 -15.61
CA LYS A 119 7.43 2.72 -15.97
C LYS A 119 7.83 1.51 -15.12
N THR A 120 7.55 1.57 -13.83
CA THR A 120 7.93 0.53 -12.86
C THR A 120 6.85 0.39 -11.79
N VAL A 121 6.58 -0.86 -11.41
CA VAL A 121 5.67 -1.20 -10.31
C VAL A 121 6.49 -1.82 -9.18
N LEU A 122 6.39 -1.25 -7.98
CA LEU A 122 7.08 -1.73 -6.79
C LEU A 122 6.10 -2.55 -5.95
N VAL A 123 6.24 -3.87 -5.98
CA VAL A 123 5.39 -4.82 -5.27
C VAL A 123 6.08 -5.35 -4.01
N ARG A 124 5.32 -5.67 -2.96
CA ARG A 124 5.86 -6.08 -1.66
C ARG A 124 6.30 -7.55 -1.61
N SER A 125 5.73 -8.39 -2.49
CA SER A 125 5.91 -9.85 -2.46
C SER A 125 5.67 -10.48 -3.83
N GLU A 126 6.06 -11.74 -3.99
CA GLU A 126 5.70 -12.56 -5.15
C GLU A 126 4.17 -12.70 -5.31
N PHE A 127 3.44 -12.75 -4.19
CA PHE A 127 1.99 -12.79 -4.20
C PHE A 127 1.40 -11.53 -4.86
N GLU A 128 1.81 -10.34 -4.43
CA GLU A 128 1.36 -9.09 -5.02
C GLU A 128 1.81 -8.97 -6.49
N LYS A 129 3.04 -9.40 -6.81
CA LYS A 129 3.55 -9.47 -8.19
C LYS A 129 2.63 -10.29 -9.08
N LYS A 130 2.23 -11.48 -8.62
CA LYS A 130 1.31 -12.36 -9.35
C LYS A 130 -0.03 -11.68 -9.66
N TYR A 131 -0.59 -10.93 -8.71
CA TYR A 131 -1.80 -10.16 -8.92
C TYR A 131 -1.62 -9.05 -9.95
N MET A 132 -0.48 -8.34 -9.93
CA MET A 132 -0.20 -7.31 -10.92
C MET A 132 -0.03 -7.87 -12.32
N VAL A 133 0.66 -8.99 -12.46
CA VAL A 133 0.93 -9.62 -13.77
C VAL A 133 -0.32 -10.34 -14.31
N GLU A 134 -0.92 -11.23 -13.54
CA GLU A 134 -2.02 -12.07 -14.03
C GLU A 134 -3.39 -11.37 -13.92
N GLY A 135 -3.60 -10.53 -12.91
CA GLY A 135 -4.87 -9.85 -12.67
C GLY A 135 -5.03 -8.54 -13.43
N PHE A 136 -3.97 -7.72 -13.47
CA PHE A 136 -3.98 -6.43 -14.15
C PHE A 136 -3.22 -6.41 -15.47
N GLU A 137 -2.57 -7.52 -15.83
CA GLU A 137 -1.81 -7.68 -17.08
C GLU A 137 -0.65 -6.68 -17.22
N PHE A 138 0.01 -6.34 -16.09
CA PHE A 138 1.25 -5.59 -16.16
C PHE A 138 2.37 -6.47 -16.69
N PRO A 139 3.26 -5.94 -17.56
CA PRO A 139 4.45 -6.66 -17.97
C PRO A 139 5.31 -7.04 -16.76
N GLU A 140 5.75 -8.30 -16.71
CA GLU A 140 6.48 -8.83 -15.55
C GLU A 140 7.78 -8.06 -15.29
N GLU A 141 8.47 -7.66 -16.34
CA GLU A 141 9.71 -6.89 -16.27
C GLU A 141 9.56 -5.53 -15.61
N LYS A 142 8.35 -4.95 -15.63
CA LYS A 142 8.04 -3.71 -14.91
C LYS A 142 7.84 -3.92 -13.41
N CYS A 143 7.53 -5.15 -12.96
CA CYS A 143 7.24 -5.46 -11.57
C CYS A 143 8.52 -5.81 -10.81
N LYS A 144 8.91 -4.95 -9.85
CA LYS A 144 10.09 -5.14 -9.00
C LYS A 144 9.65 -5.36 -7.56
N ILE A 145 10.21 -6.39 -6.91
CA ILE A 145 9.88 -6.69 -5.51
C ILE A 145 10.71 -5.79 -4.61
N VAL A 146 10.00 -4.96 -3.83
CA VAL A 146 10.55 -4.15 -2.76
C VAL A 146 9.78 -4.46 -1.49
N ARG A 147 10.39 -5.19 -0.59
CA ARG A 147 9.76 -5.60 0.67
C ARG A 147 9.45 -4.39 1.54
N LEU A 148 8.46 -4.55 2.42
CA LEU A 148 8.16 -3.53 3.42
C LEU A 148 9.38 -3.31 4.33
N SER A 149 9.67 -2.06 4.60
CA SER A 149 10.74 -1.67 5.50
C SER A 149 10.26 -1.71 6.95
N CYS A 150 11.15 -2.08 7.86
CA CYS A 150 10.92 -2.00 9.29
C CYS A 150 11.59 -0.73 9.84
N GLY A 151 10.80 0.13 10.49
CA GLY A 151 11.32 1.34 11.16
C GLY A 151 11.78 1.10 12.60
N ILE A 152 11.79 -0.15 13.06
CA ILE A 152 12.20 -0.52 14.42
C ILE A 152 13.64 -1.00 14.37
N THR A 153 14.49 -0.38 15.19
CA THR A 153 15.87 -0.85 15.37
C THR A 153 15.86 -2.20 16.09
N SER A 154 16.62 -3.16 15.57
CA SER A 154 16.82 -4.43 16.26
C SER A 154 17.52 -4.17 17.60
N PRO A 155 17.05 -4.75 18.71
CA PRO A 155 17.78 -4.65 19.98
C PRO A 155 19.09 -5.46 19.89
N ASP A 156 20.10 -5.04 20.66
CA ASP A 156 21.40 -5.71 20.70
C ASP A 156 21.30 -7.16 21.24
N SER A 157 20.31 -7.41 22.11
CA SER A 157 20.00 -8.74 22.61
C SER A 157 18.48 -8.94 22.60
N LEU A 158 18.04 -10.15 22.25
CA LEU A 158 16.63 -10.51 22.36
C LEU A 158 16.28 -10.74 23.85
N PRO A 159 15.18 -10.15 24.35
CA PRO A 159 14.69 -10.42 25.69
C PRO A 159 14.30 -11.88 25.83
N GLU A 160 14.29 -12.39 27.07
CA GLU A 160 13.76 -13.69 27.37
C GLU A 160 12.28 -13.79 26.94
N LYS A 161 11.93 -14.92 26.32
CA LYS A 161 10.57 -15.13 25.82
C LYS A 161 9.63 -15.49 26.96
N GLU A 162 8.59 -14.70 27.14
CA GLU A 162 7.51 -15.03 28.04
C GLU A 162 6.47 -15.97 27.38
N PRO A 163 5.80 -16.84 28.15
CA PRO A 163 4.87 -17.83 27.63
C PRO A 163 3.49 -17.23 27.31
N PHE A 164 3.44 -16.27 26.39
CA PHE A 164 2.18 -15.70 25.87
C PHE A 164 2.24 -15.42 24.38
N CYS A 165 1.06 -15.38 23.74
CA CYS A 165 0.90 -14.88 22.38
C CYS A 165 0.54 -13.41 22.42
N LEU A 166 1.30 -12.56 21.72
CA LEU A 166 0.99 -11.15 21.53
C LEU A 166 0.37 -10.92 20.14
N HIS A 167 -0.79 -10.27 20.11
CA HIS A 167 -1.40 -9.81 18.88
C HIS A 167 -1.54 -8.28 18.90
N VAL A 168 -0.91 -7.61 17.93
CA VAL A 168 -0.92 -6.14 17.81
C VAL A 168 -1.64 -5.76 16.54
N SER A 169 -2.80 -5.11 16.64
CA SER A 169 -3.55 -4.66 15.47
C SER A 169 -4.64 -3.65 15.82
N LEU A 170 -5.36 -3.15 14.80
CA LEU A 170 -6.66 -2.52 14.98
C LEU A 170 -7.67 -3.63 15.30
N LEU A 171 -7.98 -3.83 16.59
CA LEU A 171 -8.73 -4.99 17.08
C LEU A 171 -10.16 -5.07 16.52
N CYS A 172 -10.76 -3.94 16.17
CA CYS A 172 -12.09 -3.87 15.55
C CYS A 172 -12.10 -4.16 14.04
N ASP A 173 -10.95 -4.34 13.39
CA ASP A 173 -10.86 -4.64 11.97
C ASP A 173 -11.21 -6.12 11.72
N LYS A 174 -12.34 -6.37 11.05
CA LYS A 174 -12.82 -7.73 10.73
C LYS A 174 -11.78 -8.58 10.00
N ARG A 175 -10.91 -7.95 9.17
CA ARG A 175 -9.82 -8.65 8.47
C ARG A 175 -8.78 -9.27 9.41
N LYS A 176 -8.63 -8.72 10.62
CA LYS A 176 -7.69 -9.22 11.65
C LYS A 176 -8.22 -10.45 12.37
N ASN A 177 -9.52 -10.73 12.25
CA ASN A 177 -10.19 -11.94 12.75
C ASN A 177 -9.85 -12.24 14.24
N VAL A 178 -9.82 -11.20 15.07
CA VAL A 178 -9.42 -11.27 16.49
C VAL A 178 -10.30 -12.23 17.27
N LYS A 179 -11.62 -12.30 16.93
CA LYS A 179 -12.54 -13.24 17.56
C LYS A 179 -12.05 -14.70 17.44
N ARG A 180 -11.63 -15.12 16.24
CA ARG A 180 -11.11 -16.48 16.02
C ARG A 180 -9.85 -16.74 16.84
N LEU A 181 -9.02 -15.73 17.04
CA LEU A 181 -7.82 -15.83 17.87
C LEU A 181 -8.18 -16.02 19.36
N ILE A 182 -9.17 -15.27 19.85
CA ILE A 182 -9.71 -15.41 21.21
C ILE A 182 -10.30 -16.82 21.42
N ASP A 183 -11.10 -17.31 20.47
CA ASP A 183 -11.70 -18.63 20.52
C ASP A 183 -10.61 -19.72 20.54
N ALA A 184 -9.55 -19.56 19.78
CA ALA A 184 -8.39 -20.46 19.80
C ALA A 184 -7.66 -20.43 21.15
N ALA A 185 -7.44 -19.24 21.73
CA ALA A 185 -6.80 -19.10 23.04
C ALA A 185 -7.62 -19.80 24.14
N LYS A 186 -8.96 -19.64 24.12
CA LYS A 186 -9.86 -20.35 25.04
C LYS A 186 -9.80 -21.86 24.83
N LYS A 187 -9.87 -22.33 23.57
CA LYS A 187 -9.87 -23.77 23.24
C LYS A 187 -8.59 -24.47 23.63
N TYR A 188 -7.44 -23.83 23.41
CA TYR A 188 -6.11 -24.45 23.64
C TYR A 188 -5.44 -23.94 24.90
N ASN A 189 -6.15 -23.17 25.72
CA ASN A 189 -5.72 -22.68 27.04
C ASN A 189 -4.34 -22.03 27.06
N PHE A 190 -4.09 -21.05 26.17
CA PHE A 190 -2.88 -20.26 26.19
C PHE A 190 -3.15 -18.79 26.53
N ARG A 191 -2.19 -18.13 27.18
CA ARG A 191 -2.25 -16.72 27.50
C ARG A 191 -2.17 -15.90 26.21
N LEU A 192 -3.20 -15.07 25.98
CA LEU A 192 -3.27 -14.16 24.85
C LEU A 192 -3.27 -12.71 25.33
N VAL A 193 -2.38 -11.89 24.79
CA VAL A 193 -2.32 -10.45 25.02
C VAL A 193 -2.71 -9.72 23.74
N LEU A 194 -3.74 -8.93 23.80
CA LEU A 194 -4.23 -8.12 22.69
C LEU A 194 -3.83 -6.65 22.90
N ALA A 195 -3.10 -6.07 21.94
CA ALA A 195 -2.71 -4.67 21.95
C ALA A 195 -3.24 -3.96 20.71
N GLY A 196 -4.00 -2.89 20.89
CA GLY A 196 -4.54 -2.13 19.76
C GLY A 196 -5.74 -1.25 20.13
N LYS A 197 -6.27 -0.56 19.11
CA LYS A 197 -7.45 0.27 19.26
C LYS A 197 -8.74 -0.54 19.16
N LEU A 198 -9.68 -0.24 20.05
CA LEU A 198 -11.10 -0.60 20.00
C LEU A 198 -11.91 0.59 19.48
N ARG A 199 -13.07 0.34 18.87
CA ARG A 199 -13.97 1.42 18.43
C ARG A 199 -14.72 2.04 19.61
N ASN A 200 -15.19 1.21 20.56
CA ASN A 200 -15.95 1.62 21.72
C ASN A 200 -15.52 0.80 22.93
N GLN A 201 -15.77 1.33 24.16
CA GLN A 201 -15.51 0.59 25.41
C GLN A 201 -16.34 -0.69 25.57
N GLU A 202 -17.48 -0.79 24.89
CA GLU A 202 -18.37 -1.96 24.92
C GLU A 202 -17.76 -3.21 24.24
N GLU A 203 -16.71 -3.07 23.43
CA GLU A 203 -16.00 -4.21 22.79
C GLU A 203 -15.02 -4.91 23.75
N VAL A 204 -14.93 -4.49 25.02
CA VAL A 204 -14.00 -5.02 26.04
C VAL A 204 -14.59 -6.20 26.82
N ASN A 205 -15.92 -6.45 26.73
CA ASN A 205 -16.64 -7.49 27.48
C ASN A 205 -16.80 -8.79 26.70
#